data_47522c2e720dfa29bab827f8ec803794
#
_entry.id   47522c2e720dfa29bab827f8ec803794
#
_cell.length_a   1.000
_cell.length_b   1.000
_cell.length_c   1.000
_cell.angle_alpha   90.00
_cell.angle_beta   90.00
_cell.angle_gamma   90.00
#
_symmetry.space_group_name_H-M   'P 1'
#
loop_
_entity.id
_entity.type
_entity.pdbx_description
1 polymer ?
#
loop_
_entity_poly.entity_id
_entity_poly.type
_entity_poly.pdbx_seq_one_letter_code
_entity_poly.pdbx_strand_id
1 'polypeptide(L)'
;MRILLLIVAIQLSILSIRAQEEPEYRLELGAGAGTVAYYGDFNGNLFKGMQPWGALVARYHLNPRMAIALNIGTGKIKGSTDNIDTWYPIERYEFSHQLTEADARYEYNFWAYGTGQEYRGARRVVPFIAIGFGLTHHSGEHSGVTVNLPIGAGVKWKVASRVNLIAEWAMRFTPSDYLDGKSDVYGIKSSGLFKNTDCYSAFQLAVSYDLWAKCKTCNNDIY
;
A
#
# COMPACT_ATOMS: atom_id res chain seq x y z
N MET A 1 -28.84 -18.99 7.55
CA MET A 1 -28.00 -19.50 8.65
C MET A 1 -26.50 -19.22 8.48
N ARG A 2 -25.87 -19.53 7.33
CA ARG A 2 -24.41 -19.27 7.10
C ARG A 2 -24.03 -17.79 7.14
N ILE A 3 -24.84 -16.91 6.57
CA ILE A 3 -24.59 -15.45 6.56
C ILE A 3 -24.70 -14.86 7.98
N LEU A 4 -25.67 -15.33 8.78
CA LEU A 4 -25.82 -14.88 10.16
C LEU A 4 -24.63 -15.29 11.03
N LEU A 5 -24.07 -16.48 10.82
CA LEU A 5 -22.86 -16.95 11.51
C LEU A 5 -21.63 -16.12 11.13
N LEU A 6 -21.50 -15.70 9.86
CA LEU A 6 -20.44 -14.80 9.41
C LEU A 6 -20.55 -13.42 10.05
N ILE A 7 -21.74 -12.85 10.13
CA ILE A 7 -21.98 -11.55 10.78
C ILE A 7 -21.64 -11.62 12.27
N VAL A 8 -22.05 -12.68 12.97
CA VAL A 8 -21.73 -12.88 14.38
C VAL A 8 -20.23 -13.09 14.60
N ALA A 9 -19.54 -13.82 13.72
CA ALA A 9 -18.09 -14.01 13.78
C ALA A 9 -17.33 -12.69 13.57
N ILE A 10 -17.79 -11.84 12.65
CA ILE A 10 -17.25 -10.51 12.42
C ILE A 10 -17.49 -9.59 13.62
N GLN A 11 -18.68 -9.64 14.24
CA GLN A 11 -18.96 -8.85 15.43
C GLN A 11 -18.16 -9.30 16.66
N LEU A 12 -17.94 -10.61 16.84
CA LEU A 12 -17.09 -11.15 17.90
C LEU A 12 -15.62 -10.76 17.73
N SER A 13 -15.14 -10.71 16.49
CA SER A 13 -13.76 -10.24 16.22
C SER A 13 -13.56 -8.74 16.50
N ILE A 14 -14.60 -7.92 16.29
CA ILE A 14 -14.57 -6.48 16.61
C ILE A 14 -14.57 -6.24 18.13
N LEU A 15 -15.25 -7.05 18.90
CA LEU A 15 -15.26 -6.94 20.37
C LEU A 15 -13.91 -7.29 21.01
N SER A 16 -13.13 -8.16 20.40
CA SER A 16 -11.79 -8.54 20.86
C SER A 16 -10.75 -7.41 20.71
N ILE A 17 -11.03 -6.38 19.91
CA ILE A 17 -10.14 -5.24 19.67
C ILE A 17 -9.98 -4.36 20.92
N ARG A 18 -10.95 -4.34 21.83
CA ARG A 18 -10.91 -3.51 23.05
C ARG A 18 -9.98 -4.03 24.15
N ALA A 19 -9.52 -5.28 24.08
CA ALA A 19 -8.61 -5.88 25.06
C ALA A 19 -7.13 -5.75 24.67
N GLN A 20 -6.82 -5.05 23.56
CA GLN A 20 -5.46 -4.95 23.05
C GLN A 20 -4.70 -3.79 23.69
N GLU A 21 -3.41 -4.03 23.94
CA GLU A 21 -2.48 -3.04 24.48
C GLU A 21 -2.50 -1.75 23.65
N GLU A 22 -2.42 -0.62 24.34
CA GLU A 22 -2.39 0.67 23.67
C GLU A 22 -1.03 0.95 23.03
N PRO A 23 -0.99 1.62 21.87
CA PRO A 23 0.25 1.99 21.24
C PRO A 23 0.98 3.09 22.04
N GLU A 24 2.31 3.07 22.00
CA GLU A 24 3.15 4.08 22.63
C GLU A 24 2.93 5.48 22.03
N TYR A 25 2.71 5.53 20.72
CA TYR A 25 2.40 6.73 19.93
C TYR A 25 1.19 6.45 19.04
N ARG A 26 0.29 7.42 18.92
CA ARG A 26 -0.93 7.23 18.12
C ARG A 26 -0.79 7.68 16.69
N LEU A 27 -0.02 8.71 16.42
CA LEU A 27 0.15 9.25 15.08
C LEU A 27 1.61 9.15 14.64
N GLU A 28 1.83 8.74 13.43
CA GLU A 28 3.11 8.69 12.75
C GLU A 28 2.99 9.41 11.40
N LEU A 29 3.89 10.35 11.13
CA LEU A 29 3.98 11.07 9.86
C LEU A 29 5.33 10.78 9.21
N GLY A 30 5.33 10.53 7.92
CA GLY A 30 6.55 10.18 7.20
C GLY A 30 6.54 10.56 5.74
N ALA A 31 7.71 10.46 5.15
CA ALA A 31 7.94 10.60 3.73
C ALA A 31 8.84 9.47 3.24
N GLY A 32 8.60 9.01 2.04
CA GLY A 32 9.34 7.93 1.40
C GLY A 32 9.71 8.25 -0.03
N ALA A 33 10.76 7.58 -0.47
CA ALA A 33 11.18 7.59 -1.86
C ALA A 33 11.49 6.15 -2.30
N GLY A 34 11.39 5.90 -3.60
CA GLY A 34 11.60 4.56 -4.13
C GLY A 34 11.38 4.49 -5.63
N THR A 35 10.84 3.39 -6.06
CA THR A 35 10.58 3.13 -7.49
C THR A 35 9.18 2.61 -7.71
N VAL A 36 8.60 2.97 -8.84
CA VAL A 36 7.34 2.43 -9.36
C VAL A 36 7.58 1.77 -10.70
N ALA A 37 6.93 0.65 -10.95
CA ALA A 37 6.96 -0.07 -12.22
C ALA A 37 5.55 -0.45 -12.66
N TYR A 38 5.25 -0.24 -13.92
CA TYR A 38 4.03 -0.71 -14.56
C TYR A 38 4.12 -2.23 -14.81
N TYR A 39 3.00 -2.92 -14.66
CA TYR A 39 2.86 -4.33 -14.98
C TYR A 39 1.51 -4.54 -15.70
N GLY A 40 1.55 -4.94 -16.96
CA GLY A 40 0.39 -5.09 -17.82
C GLY A 40 0.82 -5.40 -19.26
N ASP A 41 0.01 -5.01 -20.22
CA ASP A 41 0.16 -5.38 -21.64
C ASP A 41 1.52 -5.01 -22.26
N PHE A 42 2.17 -3.96 -21.79
CA PHE A 42 3.46 -3.46 -22.31
C PHE A 42 4.64 -3.69 -21.37
N ASN A 43 4.49 -4.43 -20.29
CA ASN A 43 5.57 -4.83 -19.40
C ASN A 43 5.21 -6.07 -18.58
N GLY A 44 5.77 -7.20 -18.95
CA GLY A 44 5.61 -8.48 -18.23
C GLY A 44 6.57 -8.70 -17.05
N ASN A 45 7.43 -7.72 -16.70
CA ASN A 45 8.43 -7.88 -15.66
C ASN A 45 8.33 -6.75 -14.62
N LEU A 46 8.12 -7.10 -13.36
CA LEU A 46 7.97 -6.18 -12.22
C LEU A 46 9.18 -5.26 -11.98
N PHE A 47 10.34 -5.62 -12.50
CA PHE A 47 11.60 -4.91 -12.30
C PHE A 47 12.08 -4.16 -13.55
N LYS A 48 11.43 -4.30 -14.70
CA LYS A 48 11.72 -3.53 -15.91
C LYS A 48 10.97 -2.20 -15.90
N GLY A 49 11.61 -1.15 -16.42
CA GLY A 49 10.96 0.16 -16.58
C GLY A 49 10.74 0.92 -15.27
N MET A 50 11.44 0.56 -14.18
CA MET A 50 11.33 1.25 -12.89
C MET A 50 11.58 2.75 -13.04
N GLN A 51 10.71 3.56 -12.46
CA GLN A 51 10.79 5.01 -12.42
C GLN A 51 10.80 5.52 -10.98
N PRO A 52 11.35 6.70 -10.71
CA PRO A 52 11.33 7.30 -9.39
C PRO A 52 9.91 7.45 -8.84
N TRP A 53 9.77 7.16 -7.56
CA TRP A 53 8.54 7.26 -6.79
C TRP A 53 8.78 8.05 -5.51
N GLY A 54 7.84 8.93 -5.14
CA GLY A 54 7.85 9.64 -3.87
C GLY A 54 6.48 9.57 -3.21
N ALA A 55 6.44 9.43 -1.89
CA ALA A 55 5.20 9.33 -1.14
C ALA A 55 5.26 10.02 0.23
N LEU A 56 4.12 10.52 0.67
CA LEU A 56 3.88 10.96 2.03
C LEU A 56 2.95 9.96 2.70
N VAL A 57 3.16 9.71 3.97
CA VAL A 57 2.37 8.74 4.73
C VAL A 57 2.00 9.29 6.10
N ALA A 58 0.75 9.09 6.48
CA ALA A 58 0.25 9.33 7.83
C ALA A 58 -0.33 8.02 8.36
N ARG A 59 0.16 7.54 9.52
CA ARG A 59 -0.34 6.32 10.17
C ARG A 59 -0.99 6.65 11.49
N TYR A 60 -2.16 6.09 11.69
CA TYR A 60 -2.84 6.11 12.97
C TYR A 60 -2.81 4.70 13.57
N HIS A 61 -2.08 4.55 14.65
CA HIS A 61 -1.94 3.29 15.36
C HIS A 61 -3.17 3.02 16.23
N LEU A 62 -3.93 1.98 15.90
CA LEU A 62 -5.05 1.49 16.69
C LEU A 62 -4.53 0.75 17.92
N ASN A 63 -3.49 -0.04 17.75
CA ASN A 63 -2.76 -0.78 18.78
C ASN A 63 -1.35 -1.11 18.25
N PRO A 64 -0.46 -1.74 19.05
CA PRO A 64 0.91 -2.06 18.60
C PRO A 64 1.00 -2.97 17.37
N ARG A 65 -0.08 -3.67 17.01
CA ARG A 65 -0.13 -4.58 15.85
C ARG A 65 -0.94 -4.06 14.67
N MET A 66 -1.76 -3.03 14.87
CA MET A 66 -2.72 -2.58 13.85
C MET A 66 -2.63 -1.08 13.65
N ALA A 67 -2.62 -0.65 12.41
CA ALA A 67 -2.65 0.76 12.05
C ALA A 67 -3.53 0.99 10.81
N ILE A 68 -4.04 2.21 10.69
CA ILE A 68 -4.61 2.74 9.45
C ILE A 68 -3.60 3.72 8.88
N ALA A 69 -3.17 3.49 7.65
CA ALA A 69 -2.25 4.35 6.93
C ALA A 69 -2.98 5.07 5.80
N LEU A 70 -2.79 6.38 5.73
CA LEU A 70 -3.14 7.21 4.59
C LEU A 70 -1.85 7.49 3.83
N ASN A 71 -1.86 7.28 2.53
CA ASN A 71 -0.69 7.46 1.68
C ASN A 71 -1.05 8.32 0.48
N ILE A 72 -0.17 9.25 0.13
CA ILE A 72 -0.25 10.05 -1.10
C ILE A 72 1.08 9.89 -1.80
N GLY A 73 1.06 9.35 -3.00
CA GLY A 73 2.27 9.05 -3.77
C GLY A 73 2.20 9.60 -5.19
N THR A 74 3.36 9.86 -5.76
CA THR A 74 3.50 10.31 -7.14
C THR A 74 4.76 9.75 -7.79
N GLY A 75 4.68 9.48 -9.09
CA GLY A 75 5.78 8.99 -9.89
C GLY A 75 5.41 8.93 -11.36
N LYS A 76 6.26 8.30 -12.16
CA LYS A 76 5.99 8.05 -13.58
C LYS A 76 5.95 6.57 -13.82
N ILE A 77 5.06 6.11 -14.70
CA ILE A 77 5.06 4.75 -15.22
C ILE A 77 5.44 4.77 -16.68
N LYS A 78 6.17 3.74 -17.10
CA LYS A 78 6.60 3.56 -18.49
C LYS A 78 6.36 2.11 -18.92
N GLY A 79 5.97 1.93 -20.16
CA GLY A 79 5.90 0.65 -20.81
C GLY A 79 6.37 0.76 -22.26
N SER A 80 6.85 -0.35 -22.81
CA SER A 80 7.30 -0.44 -24.20
C SER A 80 7.06 -1.84 -24.74
N THR A 81 6.68 -1.95 -25.98
CA THR A 81 6.57 -3.24 -26.70
C THR A 81 7.88 -4.02 -26.74
N ASP A 82 9.04 -3.34 -26.60
CA ASP A 82 10.34 -4.00 -26.49
C ASP A 82 10.54 -4.80 -25.19
N ASN A 83 9.65 -4.63 -24.22
CA ASN A 83 9.70 -5.32 -22.94
C ASN A 83 8.86 -6.60 -22.89
N ILE A 84 8.22 -6.98 -24.01
CA ILE A 84 7.32 -8.12 -24.11
C ILE A 84 7.91 -9.14 -25.08
N ASP A 85 7.96 -10.41 -24.69
CA ASP A 85 8.37 -11.52 -25.55
C ASP A 85 7.20 -12.08 -26.40
N THR A 86 6.07 -11.39 -26.45
CA THR A 86 4.88 -11.80 -27.21
C THR A 86 4.86 -11.18 -28.59
N TRP A 87 4.28 -11.93 -29.52
CA TRP A 87 4.23 -11.74 -30.96
C TRP A 87 3.43 -10.50 -31.44
N TYR A 88 3.04 -9.60 -30.57
CA TYR A 88 2.16 -8.46 -30.83
C TYR A 88 2.72 -7.18 -30.22
N PRO A 89 2.56 -6.02 -30.83
CA PRO A 89 2.04 -5.62 -32.12
C PRO A 89 3.13 -5.35 -33.18
N ILE A 90 2.73 -5.22 -34.44
CA ILE A 90 3.59 -4.90 -35.59
C ILE A 90 4.24 -3.51 -35.47
N GLU A 91 3.66 -2.60 -34.68
CA GLU A 91 4.14 -1.26 -34.47
C GLU A 91 4.72 -1.10 -33.05
N ARG A 92 5.90 -0.45 -32.97
CA ARG A 92 6.52 -0.10 -31.71
C ARG A 92 5.67 0.93 -30.97
N TYR A 93 5.30 0.62 -29.75
CA TYR A 93 4.57 1.51 -28.87
C TYR A 93 5.33 1.73 -27.56
N GLU A 94 5.44 2.98 -27.16
CA GLU A 94 6.04 3.39 -25.88
C GLU A 94 5.13 4.42 -25.23
N PHE A 95 4.95 4.32 -23.93
CA PHE A 95 4.24 5.33 -23.17
C PHE A 95 5.02 5.75 -21.91
N SER A 96 4.75 6.97 -21.46
CA SER A 96 5.27 7.51 -20.22
C SER A 96 4.22 8.42 -19.58
N HIS A 97 3.54 7.92 -18.58
CA HIS A 97 2.46 8.64 -17.90
C HIS A 97 2.86 9.02 -16.49
N GLN A 98 2.43 10.22 -16.05
CA GLN A 98 2.53 10.58 -14.65
C GLN A 98 1.39 9.93 -13.89
N LEU A 99 1.70 9.42 -12.71
CA LEU A 99 0.77 8.74 -11.82
C LEU A 99 0.80 9.45 -10.47
N THR A 100 -0.38 9.72 -9.93
CA THR A 100 -0.56 10.25 -8.57
C THR A 100 -1.65 9.43 -7.90
N GLU A 101 -1.38 8.94 -6.71
CA GLU A 101 -2.34 8.13 -5.95
C GLU A 101 -2.60 8.71 -4.57
N ALA A 102 -3.80 8.41 -4.06
CA ALA A 102 -4.16 8.58 -2.67
C ALA A 102 -4.87 7.31 -2.20
N ASP A 103 -4.37 6.68 -1.16
CA ASP A 103 -4.93 5.43 -0.64
C ASP A 103 -5.05 5.42 0.88
N ALA A 104 -5.98 4.59 1.36
CA ALA A 104 -6.16 4.26 2.77
C ALA A 104 -5.96 2.76 2.93
N ARG A 105 -5.05 2.38 3.82
CA ARG A 105 -4.66 0.99 4.03
C ARG A 105 -4.78 0.60 5.49
N TYR A 106 -5.22 -0.62 5.72
CA TYR A 106 -5.10 -1.31 6.99
C TYR A 106 -3.79 -2.07 7.01
N GLU A 107 -2.98 -1.82 8.03
CA GLU A 107 -1.68 -2.47 8.25
C GLU A 107 -1.76 -3.40 9.46
N TYR A 108 -1.22 -4.61 9.31
CA TYR A 108 -1.10 -5.58 10.38
C TYR A 108 0.35 -5.98 10.60
N ASN A 109 0.88 -5.68 11.78
CA ASN A 109 2.21 -6.05 12.23
C ASN A 109 2.18 -7.45 12.84
N PHE A 110 3.08 -8.34 12.42
CA PHE A 110 3.13 -9.72 12.92
C PHE A 110 3.51 -9.80 14.41
N TRP A 111 4.25 -8.81 14.90
CA TRP A 111 4.56 -8.63 16.32
C TRP A 111 4.17 -7.23 16.79
N ALA A 112 4.04 -7.08 18.10
CA ALA A 112 3.82 -5.76 18.68
C ALA A 112 5.01 -4.84 18.34
N TYR A 113 4.72 -3.68 17.74
CA TYR A 113 5.71 -2.73 17.28
C TYR A 113 5.90 -1.63 18.34
N GLY A 114 7.14 -1.40 18.77
CA GLY A 114 7.43 -0.35 19.72
C GLY A 114 8.73 -0.56 20.48
N THR A 115 9.02 0.38 21.41
CA THR A 115 10.13 0.33 22.35
C THR A 115 9.62 0.44 23.79
N GLY A 116 10.38 -0.07 24.76
CA GLY A 116 10.05 0.08 26.18
C GLY A 116 9.02 -0.90 26.74
N GLN A 117 8.48 -1.79 25.93
CA GLN A 117 7.63 -2.91 26.37
C GLN A 117 8.18 -4.26 25.85
N GLU A 118 9.49 -4.39 25.82
CA GLU A 118 10.18 -5.60 25.37
C GLU A 118 9.80 -6.82 26.22
N TYR A 119 9.52 -6.63 27.51
CA TYR A 119 9.03 -7.66 28.42
C TYR A 119 7.62 -8.18 28.06
N ARG A 120 6.85 -7.44 27.22
CA ARG A 120 5.56 -7.85 26.66
C ARG A 120 5.65 -8.30 25.21
N GLY A 121 6.87 -8.51 24.69
CA GLY A 121 7.10 -8.99 23.35
C GLY A 121 7.08 -7.91 22.26
N ALA A 122 7.16 -6.64 22.61
CA ALA A 122 7.34 -5.56 21.65
C ALA A 122 8.71 -5.67 20.98
N ARG A 123 8.74 -5.47 19.66
CA ARG A 123 9.95 -5.55 18.86
C ARG A 123 10.20 -4.26 18.10
N ARG A 124 11.47 -3.92 17.95
CA ARG A 124 11.91 -2.76 17.17
C ARG A 124 11.84 -3.01 15.66
N VAL A 125 11.97 -4.27 15.24
CA VAL A 125 11.89 -4.67 13.83
C VAL A 125 10.73 -5.63 13.69
N VAL A 126 9.75 -5.25 12.86
CA VAL A 126 8.57 -6.08 12.63
C VAL A 126 8.20 -6.09 11.15
N PRO A 127 7.94 -7.24 10.56
CA PRO A 127 7.29 -7.34 9.28
C PRO A 127 5.80 -7.02 9.42
N PHE A 128 5.22 -6.48 8.35
CA PHE A 128 3.81 -6.17 8.27
C PHE A 128 3.25 -6.49 6.90
N ILE A 129 1.95 -6.64 6.85
CA ILE A 129 1.16 -6.68 5.62
C ILE A 129 0.17 -5.53 5.60
N ALA A 130 -0.18 -5.08 4.42
CA ALA A 130 -1.12 -3.99 4.21
C ALA A 130 -2.11 -4.33 3.11
N ILE A 131 -3.36 -3.95 3.30
CA ILE A 131 -4.41 -4.02 2.30
C ILE A 131 -5.29 -2.79 2.42
N GLY A 132 -5.78 -2.27 1.29
CA GLY A 132 -6.60 -1.07 1.34
C GLY A 132 -7.32 -0.80 0.04
N PHE A 133 -7.73 0.43 -0.12
CA PHE A 133 -8.33 0.96 -1.34
C PHE A 133 -7.91 2.42 -1.52
N GLY A 134 -7.92 2.87 -2.76
CA GLY A 134 -7.53 4.22 -3.10
C GLY A 134 -7.97 4.64 -4.49
N LEU A 135 -7.50 5.81 -4.86
CA LEU A 135 -7.71 6.41 -6.16
C LEU A 135 -6.35 6.67 -6.81
N THR A 136 -6.26 6.37 -8.08
CA THR A 136 -5.10 6.65 -8.91
C THR A 136 -5.50 7.57 -10.04
N HIS A 137 -4.87 8.72 -10.12
CA HIS A 137 -4.95 9.63 -11.26
C HIS A 137 -3.75 9.36 -12.18
N HIS A 138 -4.02 9.14 -13.44
CA HIS A 138 -2.99 9.03 -14.48
C HIS A 138 -3.16 10.17 -15.49
N SER A 139 -2.04 10.75 -15.93
CA SER A 139 -2.01 11.76 -16.99
C SER A 139 -1.26 11.20 -18.19
N GLY A 140 -1.86 11.27 -19.37
CA GLY A 140 -1.33 10.82 -20.64
C GLY A 140 -2.20 11.37 -21.76
N GLU A 141 -2.24 10.71 -22.92
CA GLU A 141 -3.17 11.07 -24.01
C GLU A 141 -4.63 11.07 -23.56
N HIS A 142 -4.97 10.19 -22.63
CA HIS A 142 -6.23 10.16 -21.92
C HIS A 142 -5.97 10.25 -20.42
N SER A 143 -6.21 11.41 -19.83
CA SER A 143 -6.13 11.55 -18.37
C SER A 143 -7.40 11.00 -17.72
N GLY A 144 -7.25 10.27 -16.61
CA GLY A 144 -8.36 9.67 -15.91
C GLY A 144 -8.08 9.40 -14.43
N VAL A 145 -9.14 9.07 -13.71
CA VAL A 145 -9.06 8.61 -12.32
C VAL A 145 -9.64 7.21 -12.26
N THR A 146 -8.92 6.31 -11.64
CA THR A 146 -9.37 4.93 -11.40
C THR A 146 -9.24 4.56 -9.93
N VAL A 147 -10.03 3.60 -9.50
CA VAL A 147 -9.88 2.99 -8.16
C VAL A 147 -8.66 2.08 -8.17
N ASN A 148 -7.96 1.98 -7.06
CA ASN A 148 -6.92 0.98 -6.87
C ASN A 148 -7.14 0.18 -5.60
N LEU A 149 -6.66 -1.07 -5.60
CA LEU A 149 -6.60 -1.97 -4.47
C LEU A 149 -5.12 -2.24 -4.15
N PRO A 150 -4.51 -1.49 -3.21
CA PRO A 150 -3.15 -1.74 -2.79
C PRO A 150 -3.09 -2.95 -1.87
N ILE A 151 -2.19 -3.88 -2.18
CA ILE A 151 -1.82 -5.02 -1.35
C ILE A 151 -0.31 -5.01 -1.23
N GLY A 152 0.20 -4.96 0.00
CA GLY A 152 1.62 -4.82 0.24
C GLY A 152 2.13 -5.59 1.44
N ALA A 153 3.44 -5.67 1.50
CA ALA A 153 4.18 -6.20 2.64
C ALA A 153 5.45 -5.37 2.85
N GLY A 154 5.93 -5.35 4.06
CA GLY A 154 7.12 -4.59 4.38
C GLY A 154 7.69 -4.90 5.74
N VAL A 155 8.70 -4.13 6.10
CA VAL A 155 9.36 -4.20 7.41
C VAL A 155 9.45 -2.80 7.98
N LYS A 156 9.05 -2.66 9.23
CA LYS A 156 9.22 -1.46 10.04
C LYS A 156 10.37 -1.67 11.00
N TRP A 157 11.23 -0.68 11.08
CA TRP A 157 12.34 -0.64 12.02
C TRP A 157 12.34 0.65 12.84
N LYS A 158 12.17 0.53 14.14
CA LYS A 158 12.24 1.65 15.07
C LYS A 158 13.70 1.94 15.44
N VAL A 159 14.29 2.89 14.72
CA VAL A 159 15.71 3.28 14.88
C VAL A 159 15.93 4.04 16.16
N ALA A 160 15.03 4.94 16.50
CA ALA A 160 15.02 5.72 17.76
C ALA A 160 13.63 5.70 18.38
N SER A 161 13.48 6.27 19.56
CA SER A 161 12.20 6.28 20.30
C SER A 161 11.03 6.83 19.47
N ARG A 162 11.30 7.77 18.55
CA ARG A 162 10.28 8.42 17.70
C ARG A 162 10.57 8.34 16.22
N VAL A 163 11.66 7.69 15.78
CA VAL A 163 12.06 7.64 14.38
C VAL A 163 11.97 6.21 13.90
N ASN A 164 11.25 6.04 12.80
CA ASN A 164 11.04 4.75 12.15
C ASN A 164 11.61 4.77 10.74
N LEU A 165 12.18 3.64 10.32
CA LEU A 165 12.48 3.32 8.93
C LEU A 165 11.52 2.24 8.47
N ILE A 166 10.96 2.41 7.28
CA ILE A 166 10.01 1.46 6.70
C ILE A 166 10.48 1.13 5.29
N ALA A 167 10.61 -0.16 5.02
CA ALA A 167 10.76 -0.69 3.67
C ALA A 167 9.46 -1.40 3.29
N GLU A 168 8.83 -0.97 2.21
CA GLU A 168 7.54 -1.50 1.76
C GLU A 168 7.58 -1.78 0.26
N TRP A 169 7.00 -2.90 -0.12
CA TRP A 169 6.67 -3.21 -1.49
C TRP A 169 5.18 -3.49 -1.58
N ALA A 170 4.48 -2.82 -2.51
CA ALA A 170 3.06 -3.00 -2.69
C ALA A 170 2.68 -3.04 -4.17
N MET A 171 1.77 -3.96 -4.50
CA MET A 171 1.07 -4.04 -5.78
C MET A 171 -0.25 -3.27 -5.69
N ARG A 172 -0.58 -2.51 -6.74
CA ARG A 172 -1.85 -1.83 -6.90
C ARG A 172 -2.60 -2.45 -8.07
N PHE A 173 -3.70 -3.07 -7.75
CA PHE A 173 -4.60 -3.64 -8.75
C PHE A 173 -5.65 -2.61 -9.12
N THR A 174 -5.75 -2.28 -10.41
CA THR A 174 -6.77 -1.34 -10.89
C THR A 174 -7.75 -2.08 -11.79
N PRO A 175 -9.05 -1.79 -11.73
CA PRO A 175 -10.02 -2.36 -12.68
C PRO A 175 -9.99 -1.65 -14.05
N SER A 176 -9.08 -0.68 -14.24
CA SER A 176 -8.95 0.10 -15.47
C SER A 176 -7.92 -0.54 -16.41
N ASP A 177 -8.23 -0.52 -17.68
CA ASP A 177 -7.39 -0.95 -18.82
C ASP A 177 -6.85 0.28 -19.57
N TYR A 178 -6.78 1.44 -18.92
CA TYR A 178 -6.40 2.70 -19.55
C TYR A 178 -5.16 3.35 -18.93
N LEU A 179 -4.45 2.67 -18.03
CA LEU A 179 -3.24 3.23 -17.41
C LEU A 179 -2.11 3.41 -18.42
N ASP A 180 -2.09 2.57 -19.44
CA ASP A 180 -1.15 2.59 -20.57
C ASP A 180 -1.61 3.46 -21.75
N GLY A 181 -2.85 3.97 -21.70
CA GLY A 181 -3.45 4.82 -22.75
C GLY A 181 -4.13 4.07 -23.89
N LYS A 182 -4.15 2.74 -23.87
CA LYS A 182 -4.85 1.91 -24.86
C LYS A 182 -5.73 0.90 -24.17
N SER A 183 -6.96 0.74 -24.63
CA SER A 183 -7.87 -0.32 -24.18
C SER A 183 -7.81 -1.50 -25.14
N ASP A 184 -7.82 -2.72 -24.58
CA ASP A 184 -7.99 -3.99 -25.31
C ASP A 184 -7.03 -4.15 -26.51
N VAL A 185 -5.72 -3.99 -26.26
CA VAL A 185 -4.65 -4.07 -27.27
C VAL A 185 -4.66 -5.41 -28.04
N TYR A 186 -5.09 -6.47 -27.37
CA TYR A 186 -5.10 -7.83 -27.93
C TYR A 186 -6.46 -8.28 -28.50
N GLY A 187 -7.52 -7.48 -28.35
CA GLY A 187 -8.87 -7.85 -28.83
C GLY A 187 -9.44 -9.10 -28.12
N ILE A 188 -8.86 -9.50 -27.01
CA ILE A 188 -9.28 -10.69 -26.24
C ILE A 188 -10.31 -10.28 -25.21
N LYS A 189 -11.58 -10.45 -25.52
CA LYS A 189 -12.66 -10.32 -24.54
C LYS A 189 -12.49 -11.35 -23.44
N SER A 190 -11.81 -10.97 -22.36
CA SER A 190 -11.65 -11.86 -21.20
C SER A 190 -12.79 -11.63 -20.20
N SER A 191 -13.40 -12.72 -19.76
CA SER A 191 -14.37 -12.71 -18.68
C SER A 191 -13.68 -13.05 -17.36
N GLY A 192 -13.32 -12.05 -16.56
CA GLY A 192 -12.74 -12.27 -15.22
C GLY A 192 -12.42 -10.96 -14.54
N LEU A 193 -12.55 -10.92 -13.20
CA LEU A 193 -12.39 -9.72 -12.37
C LEU A 193 -10.99 -9.08 -12.43
N PHE A 194 -9.97 -9.79 -12.91
CA PHE A 194 -8.57 -9.38 -12.96
C PHE A 194 -7.85 -9.77 -14.27
N LYS A 195 -8.60 -10.03 -15.34
CA LYS A 195 -8.04 -10.26 -16.67
C LYS A 195 -8.10 -8.98 -17.49
N ASN A 196 -7.01 -8.62 -18.16
CA ASN A 196 -6.83 -7.35 -18.89
C ASN A 196 -6.99 -6.11 -17.99
N THR A 197 -6.46 -6.14 -16.79
CA THR A 197 -6.44 -4.97 -15.92
C THR A 197 -5.02 -4.59 -15.62
N ASP A 198 -4.74 -3.31 -15.74
CA ASP A 198 -3.43 -2.77 -15.46
C ASP A 198 -3.10 -2.80 -13.97
N CYS A 199 -1.88 -3.18 -13.68
CA CYS A 199 -1.34 -3.16 -12.33
C CYS A 199 -0.06 -2.34 -12.30
N TYR A 200 0.32 -1.86 -11.14
CA TYR A 200 1.65 -1.30 -10.93
C TYR A 200 2.16 -1.67 -9.56
N SER A 201 3.46 -1.80 -9.46
CA SER A 201 4.14 -2.05 -8.19
C SER A 201 4.94 -0.84 -7.78
N ALA A 202 4.96 -0.53 -6.49
CA ALA A 202 5.88 0.45 -5.93
C ALA A 202 6.66 -0.16 -4.78
N PHE A 203 7.96 0.05 -4.82
CA PHE A 203 8.87 -0.19 -3.71
C PHE A 203 9.27 1.16 -3.13
N GLN A 204 9.19 1.31 -1.80
CA GLN A 204 9.58 2.54 -1.12
C GLN A 204 10.36 2.29 0.16
N LEU A 205 11.29 3.19 0.43
CA LEU A 205 11.93 3.36 1.73
C LEU A 205 11.42 4.68 2.31
N ALA A 206 10.86 4.63 3.50
CA ALA A 206 10.28 5.79 4.17
C ALA A 206 10.93 6.01 5.52
N VAL A 207 11.08 7.28 5.89
CA VAL A 207 11.41 7.73 7.23
C VAL A 207 10.17 8.37 7.82
N SER A 208 9.85 8.02 9.05
CA SER A 208 8.69 8.59 9.74
C SER A 208 9.01 8.96 11.19
N TYR A 209 8.20 9.86 11.70
CA TYR A 209 8.31 10.39 13.05
C TYR A 209 7.01 10.19 13.81
N ASP A 210 7.13 9.67 15.05
CA ASP A 210 6.02 9.41 15.94
C ASP A 210 5.60 10.65 16.71
N LEU A 211 4.32 10.93 16.64
CA LEU A 211 3.64 12.03 17.33
C LEU A 211 2.60 11.49 18.32
N TRP A 212 2.10 12.37 19.17
CA TRP A 212 1.07 12.06 20.16
C TRP A 212 1.45 10.88 21.06
N ALA A 213 2.53 11.08 21.83
CA ALA A 213 2.91 10.15 22.87
C ALA A 213 1.77 9.99 23.89
N LYS A 214 1.40 8.74 24.18
CA LYS A 214 0.47 8.49 25.28
C LYS A 214 1.21 8.59 26.60
N CYS A 215 0.63 9.32 27.56
CA CYS A 215 1.20 9.45 28.91
C CYS A 215 1.17 8.10 29.63
N LYS A 216 2.33 7.56 29.98
CA LYS A 216 2.45 6.27 30.69
C LYS A 216 1.99 6.34 32.16
N THR A 217 1.87 7.54 32.72
CA THR A 217 1.58 7.80 34.15
C THR A 217 0.20 8.38 34.40
N CYS A 218 -0.53 8.78 33.36
CA CYS A 218 -1.87 9.32 33.53
C CYS A 218 -2.89 8.18 33.65
N ASN A 219 -3.20 7.78 34.88
CA ASN A 219 -4.24 6.78 35.19
C ASN A 219 -5.66 7.38 35.05
N ASN A 220 -5.88 8.21 34.05
CA ASN A 220 -7.12 8.98 33.85
C ASN A 220 -8.00 8.36 32.72
N ASP A 221 -8.02 7.05 32.64
CA ASP A 221 -9.01 6.32 31.84
C ASP A 221 -10.24 5.96 32.70
N ILE A 222 -10.74 6.94 33.44
CA ILE A 222 -12.09 6.90 33.98
C ILE A 222 -12.88 7.90 33.16
N TYR A 223 -13.55 7.35 32.12
CA TYR A 223 -14.90 7.66 31.62
C TYR A 223 -15.10 7.03 30.25
#